data_044b488195afc22cfe466e88f347deb5
#
_entry.id   044b488195afc22cfe466e88f347deb5
#
_cell.length_a   1.000
_cell.length_b   1.000
_cell.length_c   1.000
_cell.angle_alpha   90.00
_cell.angle_beta   90.00
_cell.angle_gamma   90.00
#
_symmetry.space_group_name_H-M   'P 1'
#
loop_
_entity.id
_entity.type
_entity.pdbx_description
1 polymer ?
#
loop_
_entity_poly.entity_id
_entity_poly.type
_entity_poly.pdbx_seq_one_letter_code
_entity_poly.pdbx_strand_id
1 'polypeptide(L)'
;VTEDDRRHEVSLSLADRFKKRLPVCKRNFCKNKGLTVREAECKHCGEQLPPQILFHDKFLSFCTIGVAGAGKSSYLTTMLHELRYSTLPWVLQSPDIETIERAQANDQNVYEERHCPEGTKAGVAPKPQLWTILDNSKQTEKIPSYQLTIYDGAGEDCEHIGYTAADAAIARYIAGTKMLLIMFDPLLLSSVRSEIGVDILNASMATERQTSAPANMVSMANSLANYIRQSCNISPGKKIEAQAAVVLTKLDALRELPGAFGASSTIMKESPHAKNHGFVESDSAMVDLEIRDWLTRQGETAFLDAIDANFKNVRVFGVSSFGNPPDQHKRLAKVRPHRVLDPVMWLLSTEGIIPVV
;
A
#
# COMPACT_ATOMS: atom_id res chain seq x y z
N VAL A 1 0.01 -25.31 -13.86
CA VAL A 1 -1.02 -24.34 -14.20
C VAL A 1 -1.37 -24.59 -15.65
N THR A 2 -2.54 -25.14 -15.90
CA THR A 2 -3.06 -25.36 -17.23
C THR A 2 -3.44 -24.01 -17.86
N GLU A 3 -3.50 -23.95 -19.18
CA GLU A 3 -3.91 -22.76 -19.95
C GLU A 3 -5.27 -22.18 -19.47
N ASP A 4 -6.06 -23.01 -18.84
CA ASP A 4 -7.36 -22.69 -18.22
C ASP A 4 -7.27 -21.73 -17.03
N ASP A 5 -6.12 -21.62 -16.38
CA ASP A 5 -5.91 -20.72 -15.23
C ASP A 5 -5.67 -19.26 -15.63
N ARG A 6 -5.61 -18.93 -16.92
CA ARG A 6 -5.13 -17.61 -17.38
C ARG A 6 -6.21 -16.60 -17.68
N ARG A 7 -7.44 -17.00 -17.87
CA ARG A 7 -8.51 -16.08 -18.24
C ARG A 7 -9.86 -16.52 -17.70
N HIS A 8 -10.48 -15.62 -17.00
CA HIS A 8 -11.86 -15.71 -16.62
C HIS A 8 -12.70 -14.93 -17.60
N GLU A 9 -13.22 -15.57 -18.62
CA GLU A 9 -14.15 -14.93 -19.54
C GLU A 9 -15.58 -15.14 -19.04
N VAL A 10 -16.26 -14.01 -18.87
CA VAL A 10 -17.69 -14.02 -18.62
C VAL A 10 -18.36 -14.33 -19.95
N SER A 11 -19.18 -15.38 -20.00
CA SER A 11 -20.04 -15.61 -21.15
C SER A 11 -21.08 -14.48 -21.24
N LEU A 12 -20.83 -13.54 -22.15
CA LEU A 12 -21.71 -12.39 -22.39
C LEU A 12 -22.84 -12.80 -23.31
N SER A 13 -24.06 -12.34 -23.04
CA SER A 13 -25.17 -12.40 -23.99
C SER A 13 -24.85 -11.58 -25.26
N LEU A 14 -25.58 -11.79 -26.34
CA LEU A 14 -25.42 -11.01 -27.57
C LEU A 14 -25.54 -9.47 -27.33
N ALA A 15 -26.42 -9.07 -26.40
CA ALA A 15 -26.59 -7.68 -26.01
C ALA A 15 -25.35 -7.13 -25.26
N ASP A 16 -24.61 -7.96 -24.58
CA ASP A 16 -23.43 -7.58 -23.82
C ASP A 16 -22.16 -7.53 -24.70
N ARG A 17 -22.16 -8.13 -25.87
CA ARG A 17 -21.05 -8.07 -26.83
C ARG A 17 -20.82 -6.66 -27.40
N PHE A 18 -21.84 -5.83 -27.37
CA PHE A 18 -21.75 -4.42 -27.77
C PHE A 18 -21.32 -3.50 -26.62
N LYS A 19 -21.30 -3.98 -25.39
CA LYS A 19 -20.74 -3.28 -24.24
C LYS A 19 -19.26 -3.65 -24.08
N LYS A 20 -18.46 -2.72 -23.55
CA LYS A 20 -17.06 -3.00 -23.20
C LYS A 20 -16.94 -4.35 -22.49
N ARG A 21 -15.88 -5.11 -22.80
CA ARG A 21 -15.57 -6.37 -22.12
C ARG A 21 -15.60 -6.15 -20.61
N LEU A 22 -16.41 -6.93 -19.92
CA LEU A 22 -16.49 -6.87 -18.48
C LEU A 22 -15.15 -7.26 -17.86
N PRO A 23 -14.79 -6.62 -16.75
CA PRO A 23 -13.59 -7.01 -16.03
C PRO A 23 -13.74 -8.43 -15.51
N VAL A 24 -12.70 -9.17 -15.68
CA VAL A 24 -12.56 -10.54 -15.23
C VAL A 24 -12.12 -10.53 -13.77
N CYS A 25 -12.56 -11.49 -12.96
CA CYS A 25 -12.00 -11.68 -11.62
C CYS A 25 -10.51 -11.95 -11.73
N LYS A 26 -9.66 -10.98 -11.40
CA LYS A 26 -8.21 -11.06 -11.51
C LYS A 26 -7.55 -11.67 -10.28
N ARG A 27 -8.28 -12.35 -9.44
CA ARG A 27 -7.69 -13.06 -8.31
C ARG A 27 -7.01 -14.32 -8.80
N ASN A 28 -5.72 -14.44 -8.54
CA ASN A 28 -4.91 -15.58 -9.00
C ASN A 28 -5.43 -16.95 -8.51
N PHE A 29 -6.28 -16.96 -7.48
CA PHE A 29 -6.91 -18.17 -6.95
C PHE A 29 -8.32 -18.39 -7.43
N CYS A 30 -8.87 -17.47 -8.17
CA CYS A 30 -10.19 -17.59 -8.74
C CYS A 30 -10.05 -18.33 -10.06
N LYS A 31 -10.25 -19.66 -10.01
CA LYS A 31 -10.19 -20.49 -11.22
C LYS A 31 -11.38 -20.17 -12.11
N ASN A 32 -11.14 -19.36 -13.09
CA ASN A 32 -11.91 -19.20 -14.30
C ASN A 32 -13.43 -19.13 -14.21
N LYS A 33 -14.00 -18.37 -13.32
CA LYS A 33 -15.45 -18.39 -13.26
C LYS A 33 -16.10 -17.05 -13.37
N GLY A 34 -15.32 -16.02 -13.63
CA GLY A 34 -15.80 -14.71 -14.02
C GLY A 34 -16.95 -14.18 -13.15
N LEU A 35 -17.19 -12.91 -13.33
CA LEU A 35 -18.34 -12.21 -12.77
C LEU A 35 -19.43 -12.14 -13.84
N THR A 36 -20.68 -12.33 -13.48
CA THR A 36 -21.79 -12.02 -14.38
C THR A 36 -22.29 -10.61 -14.15
N VAL A 37 -22.79 -9.96 -15.21
CA VAL A 37 -23.34 -8.60 -15.13
C VAL A 37 -24.49 -8.50 -14.12
N ARG A 38 -25.17 -9.58 -13.86
CA ARG A 38 -26.36 -9.61 -13.00
C ARG A 38 -26.07 -9.89 -11.54
N GLU A 39 -25.04 -10.65 -11.26
CA GLU A 39 -24.82 -11.20 -9.93
C GLU A 39 -23.69 -10.53 -9.18
N ALA A 40 -22.75 -9.85 -9.87
CA ALA A 40 -21.57 -9.23 -9.28
C ALA A 40 -20.81 -10.15 -8.29
N GLU A 41 -21.03 -11.45 -8.44
CA GLU A 41 -20.46 -12.51 -7.60
C GLU A 41 -19.44 -13.31 -8.39
N CYS A 42 -18.29 -13.55 -7.80
CA CYS A 42 -17.33 -14.46 -8.40
C CYS A 42 -17.81 -15.90 -8.19
N LYS A 43 -18.25 -16.57 -9.25
CA LYS A 43 -18.74 -17.96 -9.20
C LYS A 43 -17.73 -18.97 -8.68
N HIS A 44 -16.46 -18.61 -8.63
CA HIS A 44 -15.43 -19.50 -8.11
C HIS A 44 -15.15 -19.32 -6.63
N CYS A 45 -15.00 -18.06 -6.15
CA CYS A 45 -14.71 -17.79 -4.75
C CYS A 45 -15.94 -17.33 -3.96
N GLY A 46 -17.11 -17.18 -4.60
CA GLY A 46 -18.36 -16.77 -3.97
C GLY A 46 -18.39 -15.33 -3.45
N GLU A 47 -17.37 -14.53 -3.77
CA GLU A 47 -17.29 -13.18 -3.22
C GLU A 47 -18.24 -12.24 -3.93
N GLN A 48 -19.07 -11.56 -3.13
CA GLN A 48 -19.95 -10.50 -3.57
C GLN A 48 -19.14 -9.22 -3.79
N LEU A 49 -19.30 -8.63 -4.97
CA LEU A 49 -18.68 -7.35 -5.32
C LEU A 49 -19.77 -6.36 -5.73
N PRO A 50 -19.63 -5.08 -5.39
CA PRO A 50 -20.57 -4.08 -5.87
C PRO A 50 -20.67 -4.11 -7.40
N PRO A 51 -21.90 -4.14 -7.97
CA PRO A 51 -22.08 -4.22 -9.43
C PRO A 51 -21.32 -3.14 -10.22
N GLN A 52 -21.11 -1.98 -9.61
CA GLN A 52 -20.41 -0.84 -10.21
C GLN A 52 -18.95 -1.18 -10.54
N ILE A 53 -18.32 -2.11 -9.81
CA ILE A 53 -16.94 -2.52 -10.05
C ILE A 53 -16.72 -3.07 -11.48
N LEU A 54 -17.76 -3.57 -12.11
CA LEU A 54 -17.72 -4.15 -13.45
C LEU A 54 -17.52 -3.12 -14.57
N PHE A 55 -17.75 -1.84 -14.28
CA PHE A 55 -17.80 -0.78 -15.29
C PHE A 55 -16.57 0.13 -15.30
N HIS A 56 -15.57 -0.16 -14.47
CA HIS A 56 -14.36 0.65 -14.41
C HIS A 56 -13.40 0.41 -15.59
N ASP A 57 -12.69 1.45 -15.98
CA ASP A 57 -11.75 1.40 -17.11
C ASP A 57 -10.49 0.64 -16.75
N LYS A 58 -10.04 0.72 -15.48
CA LYS A 58 -8.90 -0.04 -14.94
C LYS A 58 -9.13 -0.49 -13.51
N PHE A 59 -8.40 -1.52 -13.13
CA PHE A 59 -8.37 -2.07 -11.78
C PHE A 59 -6.99 -1.93 -11.18
N LEU A 60 -6.92 -1.28 -10.05
CA LEU A 60 -5.73 -1.07 -9.26
C LEU A 60 -5.87 -1.82 -7.95
N SER A 61 -4.78 -2.32 -7.44
CA SER A 61 -4.76 -2.90 -6.10
C SER A 61 -3.39 -2.75 -5.47
N PHE A 62 -3.38 -2.50 -4.18
CA PHE A 62 -2.16 -2.61 -3.39
C PHE A 62 -2.45 -3.23 -2.03
N CYS A 63 -1.41 -3.80 -1.45
CA CYS A 63 -1.44 -4.42 -0.13
C CYS A 63 -0.33 -3.82 0.72
N THR A 64 -0.64 -3.45 1.97
CA THR A 64 0.36 -3.02 2.95
C THR A 64 0.94 -4.24 3.66
N ILE A 65 2.26 -4.30 3.73
CA ILE A 65 3.03 -5.37 4.37
C ILE A 65 4.04 -4.72 5.31
N GLY A 66 4.23 -5.33 6.46
CA GLY A 66 5.19 -4.84 7.44
C GLY A 66 4.84 -5.34 8.84
N VAL A 67 5.78 -5.28 9.75
CA VAL A 67 5.61 -5.75 11.12
C VAL A 67 4.55 -4.94 11.90
N ALA A 68 4.13 -5.46 13.04
CA ALA A 68 3.25 -4.73 13.94
C ALA A 68 3.87 -3.38 14.33
N GLY A 69 3.05 -2.32 14.32
CA GLY A 69 3.50 -0.97 14.66
C GLY A 69 4.30 -0.24 13.57
N ALA A 70 4.51 -0.83 12.38
CA ALA A 70 5.22 -0.18 11.27
C ALA A 70 4.48 1.03 10.65
N GLY A 71 3.29 1.38 11.13
CA GLY A 71 2.54 2.57 10.68
C GLY A 71 1.62 2.32 9.48
N LYS A 72 1.28 1.07 9.16
CA LYS A 72 0.40 0.70 8.03
C LYS A 72 -0.94 1.43 8.06
N SER A 73 -1.71 1.24 9.13
CA SER A 73 -3.04 1.85 9.26
C SER A 73 -2.97 3.39 9.34
N SER A 74 -1.95 3.94 9.99
CA SER A 74 -1.69 5.38 10.02
C SER A 74 -1.42 5.94 8.62
N TYR A 75 -0.59 5.25 7.85
CA TYR A 75 -0.30 5.62 6.46
C TYR A 75 -1.56 5.55 5.60
N LEU A 76 -2.32 4.46 5.66
CA LEU A 76 -3.54 4.31 4.86
C LEU A 76 -4.58 5.39 5.19
N THR A 77 -4.77 5.70 6.47
CA THR A 77 -5.69 6.75 6.89
C THR A 77 -5.31 8.10 6.30
N THR A 78 -4.06 8.51 6.46
CA THR A 78 -3.60 9.83 5.99
C THR A 78 -3.51 9.89 4.47
N MET A 79 -3.06 8.83 3.81
CA MET A 79 -3.02 8.74 2.36
C MET A 79 -4.42 8.83 1.73
N LEU A 80 -5.41 8.11 2.30
CA LEU A 80 -6.80 8.18 1.84
C LEU A 80 -7.43 9.55 2.11
N HIS A 81 -7.11 10.17 3.23
CA HIS A 81 -7.54 11.54 3.51
C HIS A 81 -6.99 12.51 2.46
N GLU A 82 -5.69 12.47 2.21
CA GLU A 82 -5.06 13.32 1.21
C GLU A 82 -5.60 13.05 -0.21
N LEU A 83 -5.86 11.80 -0.60
CA LEU A 83 -6.49 11.48 -1.89
C LEU A 83 -7.89 12.08 -2.03
N ARG A 84 -8.66 12.16 -0.94
CA ARG A 84 -10.04 12.68 -0.97
C ARG A 84 -10.10 14.19 -0.96
N TYR A 85 -9.16 14.85 -0.27
CA TYR A 85 -9.24 16.28 0.03
C TYR A 85 -8.10 17.11 -0.59
N SER A 86 -7.22 16.47 -1.37
CA SER A 86 -6.15 17.19 -2.09
C SER A 86 -6.69 17.99 -3.28
N THR A 87 -5.82 18.78 -3.87
CA THR A 87 -6.10 19.56 -5.09
C THR A 87 -6.04 18.74 -6.37
N LEU A 88 -5.91 17.42 -6.27
CA LEU A 88 -5.90 16.53 -7.43
C LEU A 88 -7.25 16.59 -8.16
N PRO A 89 -7.25 16.50 -9.50
CA PRO A 89 -8.46 16.60 -10.30
C PRO A 89 -9.28 15.29 -10.26
N TRP A 90 -9.37 14.67 -9.11
CA TRP A 90 -10.04 13.40 -8.91
C TRP A 90 -11.12 13.49 -7.85
N VAL A 91 -12.14 12.64 -8.00
CA VAL A 91 -13.10 12.38 -6.95
C VAL A 91 -12.91 10.95 -6.49
N LEU A 92 -12.65 10.78 -5.20
CA LEU A 92 -12.57 9.47 -4.57
C LEU A 92 -13.88 9.16 -3.87
N GLN A 93 -14.54 8.09 -4.28
CA GLN A 93 -15.81 7.64 -3.69
C GLN A 93 -15.79 6.13 -3.52
N SER A 94 -16.65 5.58 -2.68
CA SER A 94 -16.78 4.15 -2.52
C SER A 94 -18.21 3.68 -2.78
N PRO A 95 -18.41 2.56 -3.47
CA PRO A 95 -19.69 1.88 -3.58
C PRO A 95 -20.03 1.04 -2.35
N ASP A 96 -19.08 0.88 -1.42
CA ASP A 96 -19.17 0.01 -0.26
C ASP A 96 -19.31 0.84 1.02
N ILE A 97 -20.42 0.65 1.73
CA ILE A 97 -20.75 1.42 2.95
C ILE A 97 -19.71 1.16 4.05
N GLU A 98 -19.28 -0.09 4.23
CA GLU A 98 -18.30 -0.46 5.25
C GLU A 98 -16.95 0.25 5.02
N THR A 99 -16.53 0.39 3.76
CA THR A 99 -15.36 1.18 3.38
C THR A 99 -15.51 2.66 3.76
N ILE A 100 -16.70 3.24 3.52
CA ILE A 100 -16.97 4.65 3.85
C ILE A 100 -16.95 4.86 5.37
N GLU A 101 -17.67 4.03 6.13
CA GLU A 101 -17.74 4.12 7.58
C GLU A 101 -16.37 3.99 8.24
N ARG A 102 -15.56 3.02 7.78
CA ARG A 102 -14.19 2.84 8.24
C ARG A 102 -13.33 4.08 7.98
N ALA A 103 -13.42 4.65 6.79
CA ALA A 103 -12.65 5.85 6.46
C ALA A 103 -13.10 7.07 7.26
N GLN A 104 -14.39 7.24 7.49
CA GLN A 104 -14.93 8.33 8.32
C GLN A 104 -14.50 8.18 9.78
N ALA A 105 -14.60 6.99 10.36
CA ALA A 105 -14.16 6.71 11.71
C ALA A 105 -12.65 6.99 11.90
N ASN A 106 -11.84 6.59 10.92
CA ASN A 106 -10.41 6.86 10.94
C ASN A 106 -10.10 8.35 10.82
N ASP A 107 -10.82 9.08 9.96
CA ASP A 107 -10.66 10.53 9.84
C ASP A 107 -11.03 11.25 11.13
N GLN A 108 -12.19 10.91 11.70
CA GLN A 108 -12.62 11.47 12.98
C GLN A 108 -11.54 11.25 14.05
N ASN A 109 -11.08 10.02 14.20
CA ASN A 109 -10.07 9.68 15.20
C ASN A 109 -8.76 10.47 14.99
N VAL A 110 -8.24 10.55 13.77
CA VAL A 110 -6.94 11.18 13.48
C VAL A 110 -7.02 12.69 13.40
N TYR A 111 -7.99 13.24 12.67
CA TYR A 111 -8.03 14.67 12.35
C TYR A 111 -8.86 15.50 13.34
N GLU A 112 -9.89 14.92 13.99
CA GLU A 112 -10.73 15.62 14.95
C GLU A 112 -10.31 15.31 16.38
N GLU A 113 -10.26 14.02 16.77
CA GLU A 113 -9.93 13.60 18.13
C GLU A 113 -8.42 13.58 18.40
N ARG A 114 -7.61 13.63 17.34
CA ARG A 114 -6.15 13.69 17.44
C ARG A 114 -5.54 12.48 18.14
N HIS A 115 -6.01 11.29 17.82
CA HIS A 115 -5.48 10.03 18.29
C HIS A 115 -4.88 9.19 17.17
N CYS A 116 -3.86 8.40 17.49
CA CYS A 116 -3.35 7.42 16.54
C CYS A 116 -4.43 6.36 16.24
N PRO A 117 -4.54 5.88 14.99
CA PRO A 117 -5.43 4.77 14.68
C PRO A 117 -5.10 3.53 15.50
N GLU A 118 -6.12 2.78 15.88
CA GLU A 118 -5.93 1.47 16.49
C GLU A 118 -5.25 0.51 15.50
N GLY A 119 -4.43 -0.40 16.02
CA GLY A 119 -3.80 -1.44 15.21
C GLY A 119 -4.83 -2.43 14.68
N THR A 120 -4.59 -2.96 13.49
CA THR A 120 -5.40 -4.06 12.92
C THR A 120 -5.19 -5.32 13.75
N LYS A 121 -6.29 -5.95 14.20
CA LYS A 121 -6.22 -7.15 15.03
C LYS A 121 -5.70 -8.34 14.24
N ALA A 122 -4.73 -9.06 14.81
CA ALA A 122 -4.21 -10.30 14.22
C ALA A 122 -5.29 -11.40 14.12
N GLY A 123 -5.14 -12.29 13.14
CA GLY A 123 -6.00 -13.46 12.96
C GLY A 123 -7.39 -13.16 12.38
N VAL A 124 -7.70 -11.90 12.10
CA VAL A 124 -8.92 -11.50 11.39
C VAL A 124 -8.53 -10.88 10.06
N ALA A 125 -8.78 -11.59 8.96
CA ALA A 125 -8.56 -11.02 7.64
C ALA A 125 -9.56 -9.87 7.40
N PRO A 126 -9.14 -8.59 7.45
CA PRO A 126 -10.05 -7.49 7.21
C PRO A 126 -10.52 -7.52 5.76
N LYS A 127 -11.76 -7.13 5.53
CA LYS A 127 -12.24 -6.94 4.16
C LYS A 127 -11.42 -5.84 3.48
N PRO A 128 -11.09 -6.01 2.18
CA PRO A 128 -10.43 -4.96 1.42
C PRO A 128 -11.32 -3.71 1.33
N GLN A 129 -10.69 -2.55 1.35
CA GLN A 129 -11.38 -1.29 1.05
C GLN A 129 -11.52 -1.13 -0.47
N LEU A 130 -12.70 -0.75 -0.90
CA LEU A 130 -13.05 -0.56 -2.32
C LEU A 130 -13.27 0.92 -2.61
N TRP A 131 -12.43 1.51 -3.45
CA TRP A 131 -12.51 2.90 -3.83
C TRP A 131 -12.62 3.06 -5.34
N THR A 132 -13.41 4.04 -5.76
CA THR A 132 -13.50 4.47 -7.15
C THR A 132 -12.82 5.82 -7.29
N ILE A 133 -11.85 5.92 -8.18
CA ILE A 133 -11.24 7.19 -8.59
C ILE A 133 -11.93 7.62 -9.88
N LEU A 134 -12.56 8.78 -9.86
CA LEU A 134 -13.11 9.45 -11.04
C LEU A 134 -12.15 10.56 -11.47
N ASP A 135 -11.64 10.47 -12.69
CA ASP A 135 -10.67 11.42 -13.24
C ASP A 135 -11.38 12.57 -13.95
N ASN A 136 -11.53 13.68 -13.24
CA ASN A 136 -12.14 14.90 -13.77
C ASN A 136 -11.16 15.77 -14.59
N SER A 137 -9.90 15.36 -14.76
CA SER A 137 -8.92 16.12 -15.57
C SER A 137 -9.28 16.16 -17.05
N LYS A 138 -10.05 15.18 -17.51
CA LYS A 138 -10.47 15.04 -18.92
C LYS A 138 -11.90 15.50 -19.06
N GLN A 139 -12.11 16.58 -19.78
CA GLN A 139 -13.45 17.08 -20.14
C GLN A 139 -14.04 16.24 -21.28
N THR A 140 -14.47 15.03 -20.98
CA THR A 140 -15.08 14.10 -21.94
C THR A 140 -16.48 13.72 -21.45
N GLU A 141 -17.37 13.32 -22.36
CA GLU A 141 -18.73 12.87 -21.99
C GLU A 141 -18.71 11.71 -20.99
N LYS A 142 -17.69 10.86 -21.06
CA LYS A 142 -17.46 9.78 -20.10
C LYS A 142 -16.24 10.11 -19.24
N ILE A 143 -16.46 10.31 -17.94
CA ILE A 143 -15.39 10.46 -16.95
C ILE A 143 -14.68 9.11 -16.79
N PRO A 144 -13.35 9.03 -17.02
CA PRO A 144 -12.61 7.81 -16.76
C PRO A 144 -12.70 7.42 -15.28
N SER A 145 -12.92 6.14 -15.04
CA SER A 145 -13.10 5.61 -13.68
C SER A 145 -12.18 4.44 -13.44
N TYR A 146 -11.57 4.40 -12.24
CA TYR A 146 -10.61 3.38 -11.86
C TYR A 146 -11.01 2.78 -10.52
N GLN A 147 -11.06 1.45 -10.44
CA GLN A 147 -11.29 0.77 -9.17
C GLN A 147 -9.96 0.62 -8.45
N LEU A 148 -9.89 1.12 -7.22
CA LEU A 148 -8.77 0.92 -6.32
C LEU A 148 -9.18 0.02 -5.18
N THR A 149 -8.53 -1.12 -5.04
CA THR A 149 -8.71 -2.08 -3.95
C THR A 149 -7.50 -2.02 -3.02
N ILE A 150 -7.74 -1.75 -1.74
CA ILE A 150 -6.71 -1.62 -0.73
C ILE A 150 -6.88 -2.74 0.30
N TYR A 151 -5.81 -3.47 0.56
CA TYR A 151 -5.77 -4.47 1.60
C TYR A 151 -4.81 -4.05 2.71
N ASP A 152 -5.34 -3.97 3.95
CA ASP A 152 -4.57 -3.64 5.16
C ASP A 152 -4.44 -4.91 6.02
N GLY A 153 -3.34 -5.64 5.85
CA GLY A 153 -3.04 -6.82 6.64
C GLY A 153 -2.53 -6.48 8.05
N ALA A 154 -2.85 -7.31 9.03
CA ALA A 154 -2.24 -7.19 10.35
C ALA A 154 -0.72 -7.41 10.29
N GLY A 155 0.02 -6.78 11.21
CA GLY A 155 1.48 -6.86 11.21
C GLY A 155 1.99 -8.26 11.55
N GLU A 156 1.37 -8.90 12.53
CA GLU A 156 1.67 -10.25 12.97
C GLU A 156 1.44 -11.27 11.85
N ASP A 157 0.38 -11.10 11.06
CA ASP A 157 0.09 -11.98 9.93
C ASP A 157 1.20 -11.91 8.85
N CYS A 158 1.85 -10.75 8.71
CA CYS A 158 2.95 -10.58 7.77
C CYS A 158 4.27 -11.25 8.25
N GLU A 159 4.42 -11.45 9.55
CA GLU A 159 5.60 -12.12 10.12
C GLU A 159 5.53 -13.64 10.00
N HIS A 160 4.33 -14.20 9.85
CA HIS A 160 4.05 -15.62 9.83
C HIS A 160 3.36 -16.10 8.54
N ILE A 161 3.55 -15.41 7.42
CA ILE A 161 2.93 -15.76 6.14
C ILE A 161 3.15 -17.25 5.80
N GLY A 162 2.07 -18.00 5.72
CA GLY A 162 2.07 -19.37 5.23
C GLY A 162 1.74 -20.46 6.26
N TYR A 163 1.43 -20.14 7.52
CA TYR A 163 1.24 -21.13 8.56
C TYR A 163 -0.21 -21.37 9.01
N THR A 164 -1.16 -20.49 8.70
CA THR A 164 -2.56 -20.63 9.14
C THR A 164 -3.59 -20.45 8.02
N ALA A 165 -4.86 -20.82 8.29
CA ALA A 165 -5.96 -20.62 7.34
C ALA A 165 -6.31 -19.13 7.13
N ALA A 166 -6.07 -18.27 8.14
CA ALA A 166 -6.18 -16.81 8.01
C ALA A 166 -5.11 -16.28 7.03
N ASP A 167 -3.91 -16.84 7.07
CA ASP A 167 -2.82 -16.55 6.14
C ASP A 167 -3.22 -16.82 4.69
N ALA A 168 -4.05 -17.83 4.44
CA ALA A 168 -4.51 -18.15 3.09
C ALA A 168 -5.40 -17.06 2.47
N ALA A 169 -6.13 -16.27 3.27
CA ALA A 169 -6.93 -15.15 2.77
C ALA A 169 -6.04 -13.95 2.45
N ILE A 170 -5.13 -13.59 3.36
CA ILE A 170 -4.12 -12.53 3.18
C ILE A 170 -3.27 -12.82 1.96
N ALA A 171 -2.86 -14.03 1.85
CA ALA A 171 -2.12 -14.62 0.79
C ALA A 171 -2.74 -14.39 -0.59
N ARG A 172 -4.05 -14.54 -0.73
CA ARG A 172 -4.78 -14.29 -1.98
C ARG A 172 -4.69 -12.83 -2.41
N TYR A 173 -4.78 -11.90 -1.45
CA TYR A 173 -4.67 -10.47 -1.75
C TYR A 173 -3.24 -10.09 -2.16
N ILE A 174 -2.24 -10.61 -1.47
CA ILE A 174 -0.83 -10.38 -1.79
C ILE A 174 -0.50 -10.87 -3.21
N ALA A 175 -0.89 -12.09 -3.54
CA ALA A 175 -0.59 -12.68 -4.83
C ALA A 175 -1.32 -12.01 -6.02
N GLY A 176 -2.49 -11.40 -5.77
CA GLY A 176 -3.29 -10.71 -6.79
C GLY A 176 -3.05 -9.20 -6.90
N THR A 177 -2.19 -8.65 -6.06
CA THR A 177 -1.99 -7.19 -6.01
C THR A 177 -1.09 -6.67 -7.14
N LYS A 178 -1.32 -5.42 -7.54
CA LYS A 178 -0.48 -4.70 -8.50
C LYS A 178 0.79 -4.15 -7.84
N MET A 179 0.67 -3.72 -6.59
CA MET A 179 1.76 -3.12 -5.84
C MET A 179 1.74 -3.62 -4.39
N LEU A 180 2.92 -3.89 -3.87
CA LEU A 180 3.16 -4.17 -2.47
C LEU A 180 3.78 -2.94 -1.82
N LEU A 181 3.16 -2.43 -0.77
CA LEU A 181 3.71 -1.39 0.08
C LEU A 181 4.42 -2.06 1.26
N ILE A 182 5.72 -2.19 1.16
CA ILE A 182 6.58 -2.82 2.18
C ILE A 182 6.99 -1.75 3.17
N MET A 183 6.29 -1.68 4.30
CA MET A 183 6.47 -0.65 5.31
C MET A 183 7.69 -0.96 6.16
N PHE A 184 8.70 -0.10 6.08
CA PHE A 184 9.93 -0.17 6.86
C PHE A 184 9.88 0.86 7.99
N ASP A 185 9.86 0.37 9.23
CA ASP A 185 9.91 1.22 10.42
C ASP A 185 11.37 1.47 10.84
N PRO A 186 11.90 2.68 10.71
CA PRO A 186 13.29 2.98 11.08
C PRO A 186 13.58 2.77 12.57
N LEU A 187 12.54 2.82 13.42
CA LEU A 187 12.69 2.60 14.86
C LEU A 187 13.00 1.14 15.21
N LEU A 188 12.95 0.21 14.24
CA LEU A 188 13.39 -1.18 14.44
C LEU A 188 14.91 -1.31 14.39
N LEU A 189 15.62 -0.33 13.83
CA LEU A 189 17.08 -0.34 13.74
C LEU A 189 17.71 -0.04 15.11
N SER A 190 18.63 -0.88 15.55
CA SER A 190 19.33 -0.68 16.83
C SER A 190 20.16 0.61 16.82
N SER A 191 20.78 0.95 15.70
CA SER A 191 21.50 2.21 15.52
C SER A 191 20.60 3.43 15.75
N VAL A 192 19.40 3.43 15.17
CA VAL A 192 18.41 4.50 15.34
C VAL A 192 17.90 4.55 16.77
N ARG A 193 17.58 3.40 17.38
CA ARG A 193 17.11 3.33 18.77
C ARG A 193 18.11 3.90 19.78
N SER A 194 19.40 3.71 19.55
CA SER A 194 20.44 4.20 20.45
C SER A 194 20.61 5.73 20.43
N GLU A 195 20.15 6.39 19.37
CA GLU A 195 20.34 7.83 19.17
C GLU A 195 19.04 8.64 19.34
N ILE A 196 17.88 8.00 19.18
CA ILE A 196 16.56 8.65 19.37
C ILE A 196 16.21 8.72 20.86
N GLY A 197 15.62 9.85 21.26
CA GLY A 197 15.14 10.04 22.64
C GLY A 197 14.10 9.01 23.06
N VAL A 198 14.20 8.56 24.33
CA VAL A 198 13.30 7.54 24.90
C VAL A 198 11.83 7.90 24.76
N ASP A 199 11.49 9.20 24.86
CA ASP A 199 10.10 9.66 24.75
C ASP A 199 9.54 9.42 23.34
N ILE A 200 10.33 9.65 22.30
CA ILE A 200 9.93 9.39 20.91
C ILE A 200 9.77 7.89 20.68
N LEU A 201 10.67 7.06 21.21
CA LEU A 201 10.58 5.62 21.11
C LEU A 201 9.29 5.10 21.77
N ASN A 202 9.02 5.51 23.01
CA ASN A 202 7.84 5.09 23.75
C ASN A 202 6.52 5.53 23.08
N ALA A 203 6.51 6.72 22.52
CA ALA A 203 5.34 7.25 21.82
C ALA A 203 5.09 6.59 20.46
N SER A 204 6.16 6.32 19.71
CA SER A 204 6.09 5.93 18.31
C SER A 204 6.14 4.42 18.06
N MET A 205 6.56 3.63 19.06
CA MET A 205 6.61 2.16 18.95
C MET A 205 5.45 1.49 19.66
N ALA A 206 5.03 0.34 19.14
CA ALA A 206 4.14 -0.56 19.87
C ALA A 206 4.87 -1.11 21.12
N THR A 207 4.16 -1.20 22.25
CA THR A 207 4.74 -1.64 23.54
C THR A 207 5.46 -2.99 23.44
N GLU A 208 4.86 -3.91 22.69
CA GLU A 208 5.44 -5.26 22.46
C GLU A 208 6.76 -5.20 21.68
N ARG A 209 6.95 -4.19 20.83
CA ARG A 209 8.17 -4.02 20.02
C ARG A 209 9.30 -3.29 20.75
N GLN A 210 9.01 -2.61 21.83
CA GLN A 210 10.04 -1.91 22.61
C GLN A 210 11.02 -2.91 23.27
N THR A 211 10.54 -4.11 23.62
CA THR A 211 11.30 -5.17 24.27
C THR A 211 11.66 -6.34 23.35
N SER A 212 11.06 -6.42 22.16
CA SER A 212 11.31 -7.50 21.20
C SER A 212 12.66 -7.33 20.48
N ALA A 213 13.25 -8.44 20.04
CA ALA A 213 14.39 -8.43 19.14
C ALA A 213 14.03 -7.66 17.84
N PRO A 214 15.03 -7.02 17.20
CA PRO A 214 14.81 -6.37 15.91
C PRO A 214 14.20 -7.34 14.90
N ALA A 215 13.20 -6.89 14.14
CA ALA A 215 12.62 -7.71 13.08
C ALA A 215 13.66 -7.96 11.99
N ASN A 216 13.75 -9.19 11.53
CA ASN A 216 14.64 -9.54 10.42
C ASN A 216 13.96 -9.21 9.09
N MET A 217 14.19 -8.00 8.58
CA MET A 217 13.59 -7.50 7.34
C MET A 217 14.02 -8.31 6.11
N VAL A 218 15.23 -8.87 6.10
CA VAL A 218 15.72 -9.76 5.03
C VAL A 218 14.89 -11.04 4.99
N SER A 219 14.68 -11.66 6.16
CA SER A 219 13.84 -12.87 6.27
C SER A 219 12.41 -12.61 5.82
N MET A 220 11.82 -11.49 6.23
CA MET A 220 10.48 -11.09 5.82
C MET A 220 10.39 -10.90 4.30
N ALA A 221 11.36 -10.20 3.69
CA ALA A 221 11.39 -9.97 2.24
C ALA A 221 11.48 -11.29 1.46
N ASN A 222 12.34 -12.21 1.89
CA ASN A 222 12.50 -13.50 1.26
C ASN A 222 11.27 -14.42 1.42
N SER A 223 10.67 -14.46 2.62
CA SER A 223 9.46 -15.22 2.89
C SER A 223 8.29 -14.72 2.03
N LEU A 224 8.10 -13.40 1.95
CA LEU A 224 7.11 -12.77 1.10
C LEU A 224 7.31 -13.13 -0.37
N ALA A 225 8.53 -13.01 -0.88
CA ALA A 225 8.84 -13.31 -2.27
C ALA A 225 8.62 -14.80 -2.60
N ASN A 226 9.07 -15.69 -1.72
CA ASN A 226 8.85 -17.13 -1.87
C ASN A 226 7.36 -17.47 -1.87
N TYR A 227 6.61 -16.85 -0.95
CA TYR A 227 5.17 -17.02 -0.88
C TYR A 227 4.48 -16.61 -2.21
N ILE A 228 4.79 -15.42 -2.74
CA ILE A 228 4.23 -14.93 -4.01
C ILE A 228 4.61 -15.89 -5.15
N ARG A 229 5.87 -16.35 -5.20
CA ARG A 229 6.31 -17.30 -6.23
C ARG A 229 5.51 -18.60 -6.19
N GLN A 230 5.32 -19.18 -5.02
CA GLN A 230 4.53 -20.40 -4.86
C GLN A 230 3.08 -20.18 -5.26
N SER A 231 2.47 -19.11 -4.80
CA SER A 231 1.06 -18.80 -5.06
C SER A 231 0.77 -18.47 -6.53
N CYS A 232 1.74 -17.87 -7.24
CA CYS A 232 1.60 -17.45 -8.63
C CYS A 232 2.33 -18.38 -9.63
N ASN A 233 2.90 -19.50 -9.16
CA ASN A 233 3.70 -20.43 -9.95
C ASN A 233 4.83 -19.73 -10.74
N ILE A 234 5.53 -18.81 -10.10
CA ILE A 234 6.67 -18.10 -10.69
C ILE A 234 7.91 -18.96 -10.52
N SER A 235 8.59 -19.29 -11.62
CA SER A 235 9.82 -20.08 -11.60
C SER A 235 10.91 -19.43 -10.75
N PRO A 236 11.75 -20.24 -10.08
CA PRO A 236 12.93 -19.73 -9.40
C PRO A 236 13.80 -18.89 -10.35
N GLY A 237 14.31 -17.75 -9.88
CA GLY A 237 15.13 -16.85 -10.71
C GLY A 237 14.34 -15.87 -11.59
N LYS A 238 13.04 -16.06 -11.79
CA LYS A 238 12.19 -15.05 -12.44
C LYS A 238 11.75 -14.01 -11.43
N LYS A 239 11.88 -12.73 -11.79
CA LYS A 239 11.42 -11.61 -10.93
C LYS A 239 9.90 -11.54 -10.89
N ILE A 240 9.38 -11.12 -9.74
CA ILE A 240 7.95 -10.86 -9.52
C ILE A 240 7.57 -9.56 -10.25
N GLU A 241 6.50 -9.61 -11.03
CA GLU A 241 6.05 -8.47 -11.85
C GLU A 241 5.30 -7.39 -11.03
N ALA A 242 4.74 -7.76 -9.87
CA ALA A 242 4.13 -6.79 -8.98
C ALA A 242 5.18 -5.75 -8.55
N GLN A 243 4.76 -4.49 -8.43
CA GLN A 243 5.63 -3.43 -7.97
C GLN A 243 5.93 -3.60 -6.47
N ALA A 244 7.16 -3.34 -6.07
CA ALA A 244 7.56 -3.29 -4.67
C ALA A 244 7.90 -1.84 -4.29
N ALA A 245 7.00 -1.19 -3.57
CA ALA A 245 7.24 0.11 -2.96
C ALA A 245 7.72 -0.11 -1.53
N VAL A 246 9.01 0.06 -1.29
CA VAL A 246 9.56 0.11 0.07
C VAL A 246 9.26 1.48 0.65
N VAL A 247 8.56 1.54 1.77
CA VAL A 247 8.11 2.80 2.37
C VAL A 247 8.75 2.97 3.74
N LEU A 248 9.76 3.83 3.82
CA LEU A 248 10.34 4.27 5.09
C LEU A 248 9.30 5.14 5.80
N THR A 249 8.75 4.62 6.89
CA THR A 249 7.71 5.29 7.67
C THR A 249 8.31 6.17 8.77
N LYS A 250 7.48 6.91 9.50
CA LYS A 250 7.89 7.71 10.67
C LYS A 250 9.08 8.63 10.38
N LEU A 251 9.12 9.19 9.18
CA LEU A 251 10.18 10.10 8.75
C LEU A 251 10.33 11.32 9.70
N ASP A 252 9.24 11.70 10.34
CA ASP A 252 9.21 12.74 11.37
C ASP A 252 10.10 12.41 12.58
N ALA A 253 10.19 11.16 12.98
CA ALA A 253 11.06 10.73 14.06
C ALA A 253 12.56 10.83 13.71
N LEU A 254 12.90 10.83 12.42
CA LEU A 254 14.28 10.93 11.95
C LEU A 254 14.77 12.37 11.75
N ARG A 255 13.91 13.38 11.88
CA ARG A 255 14.27 14.78 11.57
C ARG A 255 15.42 15.31 12.41
N GLU A 256 15.46 14.93 13.67
CA GLU A 256 16.46 15.40 14.62
C GLU A 256 17.61 14.39 14.79
N LEU A 257 17.55 13.27 14.08
CA LEU A 257 18.59 12.25 14.15
C LEU A 257 19.85 12.72 13.37
N PRO A 258 21.00 12.88 14.04
CA PRO A 258 22.23 13.23 13.37
C PRO A 258 22.59 12.23 12.26
N GLY A 259 22.91 12.71 11.07
CA GLY A 259 23.31 11.86 9.95
C GLY A 259 22.14 11.15 9.23
N ALA A 260 20.88 11.40 9.59
CA ALA A 260 19.73 10.92 8.82
C ALA A 260 19.54 11.78 7.55
N PHE A 261 18.57 12.67 7.53
CA PHE A 261 18.28 13.49 6.36
C PHE A 261 18.40 14.98 6.72
N GLY A 262 19.27 15.70 6.00
CA GLY A 262 19.41 17.15 6.18
C GLY A 262 18.22 17.92 5.61
N ALA A 263 18.00 19.15 6.06
CA ALA A 263 16.91 20.00 5.58
C ALA A 263 16.97 20.27 4.06
N SER A 264 18.12 20.12 3.42
CA SER A 264 18.32 20.27 1.97
C SER A 264 17.97 18.98 1.20
N SER A 265 17.85 17.83 1.86
CA SER A 265 17.53 16.55 1.22
C SER A 265 16.20 16.62 0.50
N THR A 266 16.07 15.92 -0.63
CA THR A 266 14.87 15.93 -1.44
C THR A 266 13.68 15.30 -0.68
N ILE A 267 13.94 14.24 0.07
CA ILE A 267 12.94 13.57 0.92
C ILE A 267 12.31 14.53 1.95
N MET A 268 13.02 15.54 2.41
CA MET A 268 12.52 16.51 3.40
C MET A 268 11.73 17.67 2.77
N LYS A 269 11.75 17.80 1.45
CA LYS A 269 10.97 18.80 0.70
C LYS A 269 9.55 18.29 0.45
N GLU A 270 8.61 19.20 0.22
CA GLU A 270 7.26 18.85 -0.19
C GLU A 270 7.27 18.06 -1.49
N SER A 271 6.37 17.07 -1.57
CA SER A 271 6.20 16.29 -2.80
C SER A 271 5.71 17.16 -3.96
N PRO A 272 6.34 17.10 -5.13
CA PRO A 272 5.90 17.85 -6.29
C PRO A 272 4.78 17.18 -7.09
N HIS A 273 4.47 15.91 -6.81
CA HIS A 273 3.61 15.09 -7.66
C HIS A 273 2.19 15.63 -7.76
N ALA A 274 1.53 15.90 -6.64
CA ALA A 274 0.17 16.42 -6.62
C ALA A 274 0.06 17.78 -7.30
N LYS A 275 1.03 18.67 -7.06
CA LYS A 275 1.09 20.00 -7.66
C LYS A 275 1.26 19.96 -9.18
N ASN A 276 1.98 18.99 -9.70
CA ASN A 276 2.21 18.81 -11.14
C ASN A 276 1.14 17.91 -11.78
N HIS A 277 0.16 17.42 -11.02
CA HIS A 277 -0.86 16.46 -11.48
C HIS A 277 -0.24 15.25 -12.23
N GLY A 278 0.96 14.86 -11.83
CA GLY A 278 1.74 13.80 -12.47
C GLY A 278 2.84 13.27 -11.55
N PHE A 279 3.47 12.18 -11.96
CA PHE A 279 4.58 11.59 -11.22
C PHE A 279 5.90 12.21 -11.70
N VAL A 280 6.55 12.98 -10.84
CA VAL A 280 7.84 13.63 -11.12
C VAL A 280 8.95 12.59 -10.89
N GLU A 281 9.42 11.98 -11.99
CA GLU A 281 10.37 10.87 -11.94
C GLU A 281 11.70 11.29 -11.29
N SER A 282 12.20 12.49 -11.61
CA SER A 282 13.47 13.01 -11.08
C SER A 282 13.46 13.20 -9.56
N ASP A 283 12.34 13.69 -9.01
CA ASP A 283 12.18 13.84 -7.56
C ASP A 283 12.15 12.48 -6.87
N SER A 284 11.33 11.57 -7.41
CA SER A 284 11.20 10.23 -6.84
C SER A 284 12.49 9.41 -6.92
N ALA A 285 13.26 9.55 -8.02
CA ALA A 285 14.56 8.90 -8.15
C ALA A 285 15.57 9.41 -7.12
N MET A 286 15.56 10.72 -6.84
CA MET A 286 16.42 11.30 -5.83
C MET A 286 16.04 10.85 -4.42
N VAL A 287 14.75 10.80 -4.10
CA VAL A 287 14.25 10.27 -2.81
C VAL A 287 14.64 8.80 -2.63
N ASP A 288 14.48 7.98 -3.67
CA ASP A 288 14.90 6.58 -3.66
C ASP A 288 16.40 6.45 -3.35
N LEU A 289 17.24 7.25 -4.03
CA LEU A 289 18.67 7.25 -3.82
C LEU A 289 19.06 7.67 -2.39
N GLU A 290 18.47 8.74 -1.88
CA GLU A 290 18.75 9.27 -0.53
C GLU A 290 18.40 8.22 0.55
N ILE A 291 17.27 7.52 0.42
CA ILE A 291 16.85 6.50 1.39
C ILE A 291 17.71 5.24 1.27
N ARG A 292 18.02 4.78 0.06
CA ARG A 292 18.91 3.62 -0.15
C ARG A 292 20.29 3.85 0.44
N ASP A 293 20.86 5.02 0.23
CA ASP A 293 22.14 5.41 0.82
C ASP A 293 22.07 5.40 2.36
N TRP A 294 21.00 5.98 2.93
CA TRP A 294 20.81 5.98 4.38
C TRP A 294 20.63 4.55 4.93
N LEU A 295 19.78 3.73 4.34
CA LEU A 295 19.58 2.33 4.76
C LEU A 295 20.88 1.52 4.65
N THR A 296 21.66 1.73 3.60
CA THR A 296 22.99 1.09 3.45
C THR A 296 23.92 1.47 4.58
N ARG A 297 23.96 2.75 4.96
CA ARG A 297 24.75 3.22 6.13
C ARG A 297 24.24 2.63 7.46
N GLN A 298 22.96 2.29 7.55
CA GLN A 298 22.38 1.61 8.71
C GLN A 298 22.60 0.10 8.70
N GLY A 299 23.26 -0.46 7.67
CA GLY A 299 23.55 -1.88 7.57
C GLY A 299 22.48 -2.72 6.87
N GLU A 300 21.47 -2.09 6.26
CA GLU A 300 20.31 -2.76 5.64
C GLU A 300 20.52 -3.08 4.14
N THR A 301 21.77 -3.15 3.68
CA THR A 301 22.09 -3.50 2.28
C THR A 301 21.48 -4.84 1.89
N ALA A 302 21.58 -5.86 2.74
CA ALA A 302 21.05 -7.19 2.46
C ALA A 302 19.52 -7.20 2.29
N PHE A 303 18.79 -6.32 2.98
CA PHE A 303 17.35 -6.15 2.78
C PHE A 303 17.06 -5.53 1.39
N LEU A 304 17.76 -4.48 1.01
CA LEU A 304 17.61 -3.85 -0.30
C LEU A 304 17.94 -4.84 -1.43
N ASP A 305 19.04 -5.58 -1.30
CA ASP A 305 19.43 -6.61 -2.26
C ASP A 305 18.38 -7.72 -2.38
N ALA A 306 17.78 -8.14 -1.27
CA ALA A 306 16.71 -9.13 -1.27
C ALA A 306 15.47 -8.64 -2.02
N ILE A 307 15.09 -7.38 -1.86
CA ILE A 307 13.96 -6.78 -2.60
C ILE A 307 14.30 -6.67 -4.08
N ASP A 308 15.46 -6.12 -4.43
CA ASP A 308 15.87 -5.92 -5.82
C ASP A 308 16.09 -7.23 -6.59
N ALA A 309 16.55 -8.28 -5.92
CA ALA A 309 16.68 -9.62 -6.52
C ALA A 309 15.31 -10.26 -6.82
N ASN A 310 14.32 -10.00 -5.98
CA ASN A 310 13.02 -10.67 -6.08
C ASN A 310 12.02 -9.94 -6.98
N PHE A 311 12.03 -8.62 -7.03
CA PHE A 311 11.03 -7.81 -7.74
C PHE A 311 11.63 -7.13 -8.97
N LYS A 312 10.82 -6.98 -10.01
CA LYS A 312 11.24 -6.34 -11.26
C LYS A 312 11.24 -4.82 -11.17
N ASN A 313 10.21 -4.28 -10.54
CA ASN A 313 10.01 -2.85 -10.38
C ASN A 313 10.03 -2.51 -8.88
N VAL A 314 11.08 -1.84 -8.46
CA VAL A 314 11.30 -1.46 -7.06
C VAL A 314 11.47 0.05 -6.98
N ARG A 315 10.87 0.67 -5.98
CA ARG A 315 11.07 2.09 -5.65
C ARG A 315 11.00 2.26 -4.13
N VAL A 316 11.86 3.10 -3.60
CA VAL A 316 11.89 3.42 -2.17
C VAL A 316 11.31 4.81 -1.95
N PHE A 317 10.44 4.94 -0.96
CA PHE A 317 9.73 6.16 -0.59
C PHE A 317 9.94 6.44 0.89
N GLY A 318 9.86 7.71 1.30
CA GLY A 318 9.85 8.10 2.69
C GLY A 318 8.61 8.92 3.02
N VAL A 319 7.93 8.56 4.10
CA VAL A 319 6.67 9.20 4.48
C VAL A 319 6.59 9.50 5.97
N SER A 320 5.89 10.56 6.31
CA SER A 320 5.38 10.77 7.66
C SER A 320 3.87 10.90 7.61
N SER A 321 3.16 10.03 8.32
CA SER A 321 1.69 10.06 8.37
C SER A 321 1.16 11.27 9.12
N PHE A 322 1.85 11.71 10.16
CA PHE A 322 1.33 12.77 11.03
C PHE A 322 2.15 14.08 10.96
N GLY A 323 3.36 14.02 10.44
CA GLY A 323 4.28 15.17 10.38
C GLY A 323 5.06 15.42 11.66
N ASN A 324 4.62 14.86 12.78
CA ASN A 324 5.33 14.86 14.05
C ASN A 324 5.04 13.55 14.79
N PRO A 325 5.98 13.06 15.61
CA PRO A 325 5.72 11.93 16.48
C PRO A 325 4.53 12.18 17.40
N PRO A 326 3.72 11.17 17.74
CA PRO A 326 2.69 11.28 18.77
C PRO A 326 3.33 11.53 20.13
N ASP A 327 2.53 11.98 21.10
CA ASP A 327 2.96 12.04 22.50
C ASP A 327 2.88 10.65 23.19
N GLN A 328 3.31 10.58 24.45
CA GLN A 328 3.28 9.35 25.25
C GLN A 328 1.87 8.77 25.47
N HIS A 329 0.82 9.57 25.25
CA HIS A 329 -0.58 9.15 25.32
C HIS A 329 -1.17 8.83 23.94
N LYS A 330 -0.35 8.66 22.90
CA LYS A 330 -0.75 8.46 21.51
C LYS A 330 -1.58 9.60 20.92
N ARG A 331 -1.48 10.81 21.47
CA ARG A 331 -2.14 12.01 20.96
C ARG A 331 -1.29 12.67 19.89
N LEU A 332 -1.98 13.15 18.88
CA LEU A 332 -1.36 13.81 17.74
C LEU A 332 -1.39 15.33 17.90
N ALA A 333 -0.31 15.99 17.60
CA ALA A 333 -0.29 17.42 17.34
C ALA A 333 -1.13 17.73 16.09
N LYS A 334 -0.99 18.90 15.48
CA LYS A 334 -1.61 19.18 14.19
C LYS A 334 -1.09 18.21 13.15
N VAL A 335 -1.97 17.38 12.60
CA VAL A 335 -1.63 16.40 11.56
C VAL A 335 -1.26 17.13 10.26
N ARG A 336 -0.06 16.84 9.77
CA ARG A 336 0.51 17.37 8.51
C ARG A 336 1.23 16.25 7.80
N PRO A 337 0.53 15.42 7.03
CA PRO A 337 1.15 14.31 6.31
C PRO A 337 2.24 14.81 5.36
N HIS A 338 3.31 14.02 5.23
CA HIS A 338 4.41 14.35 4.36
C HIS A 338 4.67 13.20 3.40
N ARG A 339 4.61 13.47 2.09
CA ARG A 339 4.87 12.54 0.98
C ARG A 339 4.01 11.26 0.97
N VAL A 340 2.89 11.24 1.68
CA VAL A 340 2.04 10.03 1.79
C VAL A 340 1.38 9.62 0.48
N LEU A 341 1.27 10.53 -0.50
CA LEU A 341 0.72 10.21 -1.82
C LEU A 341 1.76 9.61 -2.79
N ASP A 342 3.06 9.78 -2.55
CA ASP A 342 4.11 9.40 -3.50
C ASP A 342 4.03 7.94 -3.97
N PRO A 343 3.85 6.93 -3.09
CA PRO A 343 3.73 5.54 -3.52
C PRO A 343 2.51 5.28 -4.42
N VAL A 344 1.37 5.91 -4.11
CA VAL A 344 0.15 5.75 -4.91
C VAL A 344 0.27 6.49 -6.24
N MET A 345 0.88 7.66 -6.27
CA MET A 345 1.18 8.39 -7.51
C MET A 345 2.08 7.57 -8.43
N TRP A 346 3.06 6.84 -7.88
CA TRP A 346 3.87 5.90 -8.66
C TRP A 346 3.02 4.78 -9.27
N LEU A 347 2.13 4.14 -8.49
CA LEU A 347 1.21 3.13 -9.01
C LEU A 347 0.36 3.68 -10.15
N LEU A 348 -0.21 4.87 -9.97
CA LEU A 348 -1.06 5.51 -10.97
C LEU A 348 -0.30 5.85 -12.25
N SER A 349 0.96 6.27 -12.15
CA SER A 349 1.80 6.57 -13.30
C SER A 349 2.18 5.32 -14.09
N THR A 350 2.57 4.25 -13.42
CA THR A 350 2.95 2.98 -14.07
C THR A 350 1.76 2.28 -14.71
N GLU A 351 0.57 2.48 -14.18
CA GLU A 351 -0.67 2.01 -14.83
C GLU A 351 -1.18 3.00 -15.90
N GLY A 352 -0.44 4.08 -16.19
CA GLY A 352 -0.76 5.05 -17.24
C GLY A 352 -2.06 5.82 -16.98
N ILE A 353 -2.37 6.09 -15.71
CA ILE A 353 -3.51 6.90 -15.30
C ILE A 353 -3.12 8.37 -15.22
N ILE A 354 -1.94 8.64 -14.68
CA ILE A 354 -1.33 9.96 -14.64
C ILE A 354 -0.05 9.99 -15.49
N PRO A 355 0.37 11.16 -15.99
CA PRO A 355 1.61 11.29 -16.71
C PRO A 355 2.84 11.13 -15.79
N VAL A 356 3.95 10.68 -16.38
CA VAL A 356 5.28 10.85 -15.84
C VAL A 356 5.82 12.18 -16.36
N VAL A 357 6.32 13.05 -15.49
CA VAL A 357 6.81 14.41 -15.80
C VAL A 357 8.22 14.61 -15.24
#